data_0132548053ca663b5a0f17b72e68a27f
#
_entry.id   0132548053ca663b5a0f17b72e68a27f
#
_cell.length_a   1.000
_cell.length_b   1.000
_cell.length_c   1.000
_cell.angle_alpha   90.00
_cell.angle_beta   90.00
_cell.angle_gamma   90.00
#
_symmetry.space_group_name_H-M   'P 1'
#
loop_
_entity.id
_entity.type
_entity.pdbx_description
1 polymer ?
#
loop_
_entity_poly.entity_id
_entity_poly.type
_entity_poly.pdbx_seq_one_letter_code
_entity_poly.pdbx_strand_id
1 'polypeptide(L)'
;MGIDRALAIYGAGEVYGYPSLVIDGGTALTFTGVDCSQTLVGGAILPGLRSQFKLLDEQTAALPLVELAAALPHRWATDTPDAIRSGIIHTLVAGIYSFIMDWLQYFPQSQIVLTGGDSKIIERYLQQQFPTLAQKIVLDEALLFRGLQQVVTN
;
A
#
# COMPACT_ATOMS: atom_id res chain seq x y z
N MET A 1 -1.72 7.21 -16.88
CA MET A 1 -1.12 6.92 -15.54
C MET A 1 -0.43 8.18 -15.04
N GLY A 2 -0.60 8.52 -13.76
CA GLY A 2 0.10 9.67 -13.17
C GLY A 2 1.61 9.47 -13.14
N ILE A 3 2.39 10.57 -13.21
CA ILE A 3 3.85 10.53 -13.27
C ILE A 3 4.47 9.84 -12.04
N ASP A 4 3.93 10.06 -10.85
CA ASP A 4 4.43 9.46 -9.61
C ASP A 4 4.32 7.93 -9.63
N ARG A 5 3.20 7.39 -10.13
CA ARG A 5 3.01 5.95 -10.30
C ARG A 5 3.99 5.38 -11.34
N ALA A 6 4.20 6.11 -12.44
CA ALA A 6 5.15 5.70 -13.47
C ALA A 6 6.59 5.65 -12.92
N LEU A 7 7.00 6.68 -12.18
CA LEU A 7 8.33 6.74 -11.56
C LEU A 7 8.53 5.66 -10.49
N ALA A 8 7.52 5.42 -9.66
CA ALA A 8 7.58 4.40 -8.62
C ALA A 8 7.74 3.00 -9.21
N ILE A 9 6.94 2.65 -10.23
CA ILE A 9 7.02 1.32 -10.86
C ILE A 9 8.31 1.15 -11.66
N TYR A 10 8.78 2.20 -12.33
CA TYR A 10 10.07 2.19 -13.01
C TYR A 10 11.22 1.98 -12.02
N GLY A 11 11.23 2.75 -10.92
CA GLY A 11 12.23 2.59 -9.86
C GLY A 11 12.22 1.20 -9.22
N ALA A 12 11.04 0.62 -9.00
CA ALA A 12 10.93 -0.74 -8.48
C ALA A 12 11.53 -1.76 -9.43
N GLY A 13 11.19 -1.68 -10.72
CA GLY A 13 11.72 -2.59 -11.74
C GLY A 13 13.22 -2.52 -11.89
N GLU A 14 13.79 -1.30 -11.93
CA GLU A 14 15.23 -1.10 -12.09
C GLU A 14 16.05 -1.53 -10.85
N VAL A 15 15.49 -1.39 -9.65
CA VAL A 15 16.19 -1.73 -8.41
C VAL A 15 15.98 -3.19 -8.01
N TYR A 16 14.76 -3.69 -8.12
CA TYR A 16 14.38 -5.00 -7.60
C TYR A 16 14.08 -6.04 -8.67
N GLY A 17 13.90 -5.60 -9.93
CA GLY A 17 13.62 -6.47 -11.08
C GLY A 17 12.15 -6.54 -11.47
N TYR A 18 11.90 -7.14 -12.61
CA TYR A 18 10.57 -7.35 -13.20
C TYR A 18 10.21 -8.84 -13.19
N PRO A 19 8.94 -9.24 -13.10
CA PRO A 19 7.78 -8.39 -12.94
C PRO A 19 7.73 -7.77 -11.54
N SER A 20 7.02 -6.65 -11.39
CA SER A 20 6.89 -5.98 -10.10
C SER A 20 5.50 -5.39 -9.87
N LEU A 21 5.06 -5.44 -8.63
CA LEU A 21 3.86 -4.77 -8.12
C LEU A 21 4.28 -3.71 -7.09
N VAL A 22 3.93 -2.46 -7.35
CA VAL A 22 4.13 -1.37 -6.40
C VAL A 22 2.82 -1.04 -5.71
N ILE A 23 2.87 -0.98 -4.39
CA ILE A 23 1.79 -0.54 -3.51
C ILE A 23 2.24 0.76 -2.87
N ASP A 24 1.57 1.86 -3.19
CA ASP A 24 1.90 3.19 -2.66
C ASP A 24 0.82 3.64 -1.69
N GLY A 25 1.16 3.69 -0.40
CA GLY A 25 0.30 4.12 0.69
C GLY A 25 0.49 5.61 0.99
N GLY A 26 -0.04 6.47 0.15
CA GLY A 26 -0.07 7.93 0.33
C GLY A 26 -1.49 8.46 0.57
N THR A 27 -1.78 9.66 0.07
CA THR A 27 -3.14 10.26 0.06
C THR A 27 -4.14 9.32 -0.62
N ALA A 28 -3.73 8.68 -1.71
CA ALA A 28 -4.38 7.50 -2.26
C ALA A 28 -3.55 6.26 -1.96
N LEU A 29 -4.21 5.13 -1.77
CA LEU A 29 -3.56 3.83 -1.82
C LEU A 29 -3.67 3.34 -3.27
N THR A 30 -2.53 3.08 -3.90
CA THR A 30 -2.50 2.63 -5.29
C THR A 30 -1.77 1.32 -5.44
N PHE A 31 -2.23 0.52 -6.40
CA PHE A 31 -1.55 -0.67 -6.89
C PHE A 31 -1.15 -0.43 -8.33
N THR A 32 0.07 -0.77 -8.71
CA THR A 32 0.55 -0.67 -10.09
C THR A 32 1.43 -1.85 -10.41
N GLY A 33 1.04 -2.63 -11.40
CA GLY A 33 1.74 -3.85 -11.79
C GLY A 33 2.32 -3.77 -13.20
N VAL A 34 3.55 -4.25 -13.36
CA VAL A 34 4.30 -4.32 -14.62
C VAL A 34 4.83 -5.73 -14.82
N ASP A 35 4.70 -6.28 -16.02
CA ASP A 35 5.15 -7.63 -16.37
C ASP A 35 6.67 -7.73 -16.64
N CYS A 36 7.12 -8.93 -17.01
CA CYS A 36 8.52 -9.20 -17.35
C CYS A 36 9.02 -8.39 -18.55
N SER A 37 8.13 -7.97 -19.44
CA SER A 37 8.44 -7.17 -20.63
C SER A 37 8.38 -5.66 -20.38
N GLN A 38 8.29 -5.26 -19.12
CA GLN A 38 8.14 -3.86 -18.70
C GLN A 38 6.84 -3.20 -19.21
N THR A 39 5.83 -4.02 -19.48
CA THR A 39 4.53 -3.55 -19.93
C THR A 39 3.58 -3.38 -18.73
N LEU A 40 2.88 -2.26 -18.68
CA LEU A 40 1.87 -2.01 -17.66
C LEU A 40 0.72 -3.02 -17.80
N VAL A 41 0.57 -3.86 -16.79
CA VAL A 41 -0.56 -4.81 -16.70
C VAL A 41 -1.83 -4.07 -16.23
N GLY A 42 -1.69 -3.20 -15.24
CA GLY A 42 -2.79 -2.42 -14.72
C GLY A 42 -2.57 -2.00 -13.27
N GLY A 43 -3.65 -1.60 -12.62
CA GLY A 43 -3.61 -1.22 -11.22
C GLY A 43 -4.97 -0.83 -10.67
N ALA A 44 -4.98 -0.43 -9.40
CA ALA A 44 -6.17 0.03 -8.69
C ALA A 44 -5.83 1.25 -7.84
N ILE A 45 -6.84 2.06 -7.55
CA ILE A 45 -6.71 3.29 -6.77
C ILE A 45 -7.88 3.36 -5.79
N LEU A 46 -7.58 3.66 -4.53
CA LEU A 46 -8.57 3.93 -3.49
C LEU A 46 -8.06 5.02 -2.55
N PRO A 47 -8.92 5.62 -1.72
CA PRO A 47 -8.47 6.59 -0.73
C PRO A 47 -7.45 5.94 0.22
N GLY A 48 -6.37 6.66 0.53
CA GLY A 48 -5.34 6.20 1.43
C GLY A 48 -5.83 6.03 2.87
N LEU A 49 -5.01 5.40 3.71
CA LEU A 49 -5.37 5.08 5.10
C LEU A 49 -5.81 6.32 5.88
N ARG A 50 -4.96 7.35 5.93
CA ARG A 50 -5.28 8.58 6.66
C ARG A 50 -6.41 9.38 6.03
N SER A 51 -6.54 9.31 4.70
CA SER A 51 -7.63 9.98 3.97
C SER A 51 -9.00 9.39 4.33
N GLN A 52 -9.09 8.08 4.53
CA GLN A 52 -10.33 7.41 4.95
C GLN A 52 -10.74 7.83 6.37
N PHE A 53 -9.78 7.93 7.29
CA PHE A 53 -10.04 8.45 8.64
C PHE A 53 -10.50 9.89 8.61
N LYS A 54 -9.82 10.74 7.84
CA LYS A 54 -10.16 12.17 7.72
C LYS A 54 -11.58 12.36 7.16
N LEU A 55 -11.97 11.58 6.17
CA LEU A 55 -13.31 11.66 5.58
C LEU A 55 -14.41 11.38 6.60
N LEU A 56 -14.21 10.39 7.46
CA LEU A 56 -15.18 10.06 8.51
C LEU A 56 -15.17 11.07 9.64
N ASP A 57 -14.03 11.63 10.00
CA ASP A 57 -13.90 12.70 10.98
C ASP A 57 -14.65 13.97 10.54
N GLU A 58 -14.55 14.36 9.28
CA GLU A 58 -15.26 15.50 8.71
C GLU A 58 -16.78 15.33 8.69
N GLN A 59 -17.27 14.08 8.55
CA GLN A 59 -18.71 13.78 8.48
C GLN A 59 -19.35 13.51 9.86
N THR A 60 -18.56 13.10 10.83
CA THR A 60 -19.03 12.81 12.20
C THR A 60 -18.33 13.78 13.16
N ALA A 61 -18.97 14.88 13.53
CA ALA A 61 -18.42 15.96 14.35
C ALA A 61 -17.89 15.56 15.76
N ALA A 62 -17.70 14.29 16.04
CA ALA A 62 -17.38 13.75 17.35
C ALA A 62 -16.10 12.89 17.40
N LEU A 63 -15.34 12.75 16.28
CA LEU A 63 -14.14 11.91 16.31
C LEU A 63 -12.88 12.79 16.40
N PRO A 64 -12.13 12.72 17.51
CA PRO A 64 -10.81 13.30 17.55
C PRO A 64 -9.93 12.62 16.47
N LEU A 65 -9.03 13.39 15.86
CA LEU A 65 -7.95 12.85 15.00
C LEU A 65 -7.30 11.68 15.74
N VAL A 66 -7.63 10.48 15.29
CA VAL A 66 -7.17 9.27 15.93
C VAL A 66 -5.74 9.01 15.46
N GLU A 67 -4.79 9.07 16.37
CA GLU A 67 -3.46 8.56 16.08
C GLU A 67 -3.56 7.07 15.77
N LEU A 68 -2.90 6.67 14.67
CA LEU A 68 -2.85 5.28 14.27
C LEU A 68 -1.91 4.51 15.21
N ALA A 69 -2.48 3.67 16.06
CA ALA A 69 -1.71 2.76 16.90
C ALA A 69 -0.98 1.72 16.04
N ALA A 70 0.20 1.31 16.48
CA ALA A 70 0.99 0.27 15.81
C ALA A 70 0.33 -1.11 15.86
N ALA A 71 -0.50 -1.38 16.87
CA ALA A 71 -1.23 -2.63 17.02
C ALA A 71 -2.53 -2.62 16.20
N LEU A 72 -2.87 -3.77 15.61
CA LEU A 72 -4.17 -3.97 14.98
C LEU A 72 -5.30 -3.75 16.01
N PRO A 73 -6.38 -3.04 15.63
CA PRO A 73 -7.55 -2.91 16.48
C PRO A 73 -8.31 -4.25 16.60
N HIS A 74 -9.12 -4.37 17.65
CA HIS A 74 -10.10 -5.46 17.71
C HIS A 74 -11.06 -5.38 16.54
N ARG A 75 -11.35 -6.53 15.91
CA ARG A 75 -12.21 -6.57 14.73
C ARG A 75 -13.65 -6.16 15.03
N TRP A 76 -14.17 -6.59 16.15
CA TRP A 76 -15.54 -6.31 16.57
C TRP A 76 -15.53 -5.34 17.76
N ALA A 77 -15.62 -4.05 17.45
CA ALA A 77 -15.61 -2.98 18.44
C ALA A 77 -17.01 -2.63 18.93
N THR A 78 -17.09 -2.16 20.18
CA THR A 78 -18.35 -1.80 20.84
C THR A 78 -18.60 -0.30 20.91
N ASP A 79 -17.62 0.52 20.56
CA ASP A 79 -17.75 1.98 20.46
C ASP A 79 -17.44 2.47 19.06
N THR A 80 -17.92 3.67 18.72
CA THR A 80 -17.79 4.23 17.38
C THR A 80 -16.35 4.51 16.95
N PRO A 81 -15.46 5.12 17.76
CA PRO A 81 -14.08 5.34 17.38
C PRO A 81 -13.35 4.04 17.02
N ASP A 82 -13.47 3.03 17.84
CA ASP A 82 -12.81 1.74 17.61
C ASP A 82 -13.45 0.96 16.44
N ALA A 83 -14.75 1.10 16.22
CA ALA A 83 -15.43 0.52 15.06
C ALA A 83 -14.91 1.13 13.74
N ILE A 84 -14.66 2.43 13.71
CA ILE A 84 -14.07 3.10 12.55
C ILE A 84 -12.63 2.60 12.31
N ARG A 85 -11.81 2.53 13.34
CA ARG A 85 -10.45 1.96 13.24
C ARG A 85 -10.48 0.54 12.70
N SER A 86 -11.33 -0.29 13.28
CA SER A 86 -11.51 -1.68 12.86
C SER A 86 -11.89 -1.78 11.38
N GLY A 87 -12.92 -1.07 10.97
CA GLY A 87 -13.43 -1.12 9.59
C GLY A 87 -12.40 -0.69 8.57
N ILE A 88 -11.76 0.45 8.77
CA ILE A 88 -10.77 1.00 7.83
C ILE A 88 -9.52 0.11 7.78
N ILE A 89 -8.91 -0.19 8.93
CA ILE A 89 -7.63 -0.91 8.97
C ILE A 89 -7.77 -2.34 8.49
N HIS A 90 -8.75 -3.09 9.01
CA HIS A 90 -8.91 -4.49 8.61
C HIS A 90 -9.32 -4.63 7.15
N THR A 91 -10.17 -3.74 6.64
CA THR A 91 -10.59 -3.78 5.23
C THR A 91 -9.43 -3.43 4.30
N LEU A 92 -8.65 -2.40 4.64
CA LEU A 92 -7.48 -2.01 3.85
C LEU A 92 -6.42 -3.12 3.82
N VAL A 93 -6.09 -3.70 4.96
CA VAL A 93 -5.11 -4.79 5.06
C VAL A 93 -5.58 -6.03 4.31
N ALA A 94 -6.85 -6.41 4.44
CA ALA A 94 -7.43 -7.52 3.69
C ALA A 94 -7.45 -7.25 2.18
N GLY A 95 -7.73 -6.02 1.77
CA GLY A 95 -7.67 -5.60 0.37
C GLY A 95 -6.27 -5.71 -0.21
N ILE A 96 -5.26 -5.23 0.50
CA ILE A 96 -3.85 -5.37 0.09
C ILE A 96 -3.48 -6.85 -0.07
N TYR A 97 -3.83 -7.68 0.91
CA TYR A 97 -3.61 -9.13 0.82
C TYR A 97 -4.25 -9.73 -0.43
N SER A 98 -5.51 -9.41 -0.69
CA SER A 98 -6.25 -9.92 -1.85
C SER A 98 -5.59 -9.53 -3.17
N PHE A 99 -5.20 -8.26 -3.35
CA PHE A 99 -4.51 -7.80 -4.56
C PHE A 99 -3.16 -8.48 -4.77
N ILE A 100 -2.36 -8.63 -3.71
CA ILE A 100 -1.06 -9.31 -3.81
C ILE A 100 -1.24 -10.79 -4.18
N MET A 101 -2.18 -11.47 -3.55
CA MET A 101 -2.41 -12.90 -3.82
C MET A 101 -2.91 -13.14 -5.24
N ASP A 102 -3.81 -12.29 -5.75
CA ASP A 102 -4.24 -12.34 -7.14
C ASP A 102 -3.08 -12.09 -8.10
N TRP A 103 -2.28 -11.05 -7.85
CA TRP A 103 -1.09 -10.73 -8.65
C TRP A 103 -0.10 -11.89 -8.72
N LEU A 104 0.20 -12.52 -7.59
CA LEU A 104 1.15 -13.63 -7.50
C LEU A 104 0.66 -14.92 -8.17
N GLN A 105 -0.63 -15.06 -8.43
CA GLN A 105 -1.14 -16.17 -9.26
C GLN A 105 -0.67 -16.08 -10.72
N TYR A 106 -0.58 -14.86 -11.25
CA TYR A 106 -0.12 -14.59 -12.62
C TYR A 106 1.38 -14.38 -12.71
N PHE A 107 1.98 -13.79 -11.67
CA PHE A 107 3.39 -13.44 -11.61
C PHE A 107 4.03 -13.95 -10.31
N PRO A 108 4.21 -15.28 -10.15
CA PRO A 108 4.68 -15.87 -8.88
C PRO A 108 6.09 -15.44 -8.46
N GLN A 109 6.91 -14.97 -9.41
CA GLN A 109 8.27 -14.47 -9.15
C GLN A 109 8.34 -12.94 -9.00
N SER A 110 7.21 -12.27 -8.94
CA SER A 110 7.14 -10.82 -8.89
C SER A 110 7.75 -10.25 -7.62
N GLN A 111 8.41 -9.10 -7.77
CA GLN A 111 8.77 -8.25 -6.64
C GLN A 111 7.52 -7.48 -6.17
N ILE A 112 7.31 -7.45 -4.86
CA ILE A 112 6.22 -6.69 -4.22
C ILE A 112 6.88 -5.58 -3.41
N VAL A 113 6.67 -4.34 -3.81
CA VAL A 113 7.29 -3.17 -3.15
C VAL A 113 6.21 -2.27 -2.55
N LEU A 114 6.36 -1.98 -1.27
CA LEU A 114 5.49 -1.09 -0.52
C LEU A 114 6.22 0.23 -0.27
N THR A 115 5.59 1.33 -0.62
CA THR A 115 6.13 2.69 -0.49
C THR A 115 5.06 3.67 -0.02
N GLY A 116 5.42 4.93 0.15
CA GLY A 116 4.51 6.01 0.55
C GLY A 116 4.58 6.34 2.03
N GLY A 117 3.95 7.45 2.40
CA GLY A 117 4.00 8.00 3.77
C GLY A 117 3.41 7.09 4.84
N ASP A 118 2.43 6.24 4.48
CA ASP A 118 1.80 5.29 5.39
C ASP A 118 2.39 3.87 5.28
N SER A 119 3.44 3.68 4.50
CA SER A 119 4.01 2.35 4.22
C SER A 119 4.47 1.61 5.47
N LYS A 120 5.12 2.30 6.41
CA LYS A 120 5.58 1.66 7.67
C LYS A 120 4.45 1.12 8.53
N ILE A 121 3.38 1.90 8.71
CA ILE A 121 2.26 1.46 9.52
C ILE A 121 1.48 0.33 8.82
N ILE A 122 1.32 0.41 7.52
CA ILE A 122 0.70 -0.65 6.71
C ILE A 122 1.52 -1.95 6.81
N GLU A 123 2.85 -1.86 6.69
CA GLU A 123 3.73 -3.03 6.86
C GLU A 123 3.54 -3.68 8.23
N ARG A 124 3.49 -2.89 9.31
CA ARG A 124 3.26 -3.42 10.66
C ARG A 124 1.93 -4.17 10.78
N TYR A 125 0.87 -3.64 10.19
CA TYR A 125 -0.44 -4.31 10.16
C TYR A 125 -0.41 -5.60 9.35
N LEU A 126 0.27 -5.60 8.22
CA LEU A 126 0.47 -6.80 7.39
C LEU A 126 1.28 -7.86 8.13
N GLN A 127 2.34 -7.48 8.85
CA GLN A 127 3.14 -8.39 9.66
C GLN A 127 2.33 -9.07 10.76
N GLN A 128 1.39 -8.36 11.37
CA GLN A 128 0.53 -8.89 12.42
C GLN A 128 -0.54 -9.83 11.87
N GLN A 129 -1.17 -9.46 10.73
CA GLN A 129 -2.31 -10.20 10.17
C GLN A 129 -1.87 -11.30 9.20
N PHE A 130 -0.86 -11.04 8.38
CA PHE A 130 -0.38 -11.91 7.30
C PHE A 130 1.15 -12.01 7.32
N PRO A 131 1.75 -12.59 8.37
CA PRO A 131 3.21 -12.58 8.55
C PRO A 131 3.97 -13.26 7.41
N THR A 132 3.44 -14.32 6.84
CA THR A 132 4.07 -15.03 5.71
C THR A 132 4.09 -14.16 4.46
N LEU A 133 3.01 -13.46 4.16
CA LEU A 133 2.95 -12.54 3.03
C LEU A 133 3.87 -11.34 3.25
N ALA A 134 3.89 -10.79 4.47
CA ALA A 134 4.72 -9.63 4.81
C ALA A 134 6.21 -9.86 4.54
N GLN A 135 6.70 -11.09 4.70
CA GLN A 135 8.09 -11.46 4.39
C GLN A 135 8.43 -11.32 2.90
N LYS A 136 7.45 -11.34 2.01
CA LYS A 136 7.63 -11.19 0.56
C LYS A 136 7.60 -9.73 0.11
N ILE A 137 7.29 -8.81 1.00
CA ILE A 137 7.13 -7.39 0.70
C ILE A 137 8.43 -6.66 1.04
N VAL A 138 8.93 -5.89 0.07
CA VAL A 138 10.04 -4.96 0.28
C VAL A 138 9.47 -3.59 0.64
N LEU A 139 9.86 -3.05 1.79
CA LEU A 139 9.55 -1.67 2.17
C LEU A 139 10.62 -0.73 1.60
N ASP A 140 10.22 0.22 0.75
CA ASP A 140 11.12 1.24 0.20
C ASP A 140 10.44 2.62 0.20
N GLU A 141 10.67 3.39 1.23
CA GLU A 141 10.11 4.74 1.36
C GLU A 141 10.71 5.73 0.36
N ALA A 142 11.88 5.45 -0.20
CA ALA A 142 12.58 6.30 -1.15
C ALA A 142 12.33 5.90 -2.61
N LEU A 143 11.39 5.01 -2.89
CA LEU A 143 11.19 4.43 -4.23
C LEU A 143 10.98 5.47 -5.33
N LEU A 144 10.20 6.52 -5.07
CA LEU A 144 9.97 7.61 -6.02
C LEU A 144 11.28 8.32 -6.39
N PHE A 145 12.12 8.61 -5.40
CA PHE A 145 13.43 9.24 -5.62
C PHE A 145 14.38 8.32 -6.38
N ARG A 146 14.34 7.01 -6.14
CA ARG A 146 15.13 6.03 -6.90
C ARG A 146 14.71 6.03 -8.37
N GLY A 147 13.41 6.06 -8.66
CA GLY A 147 12.89 6.18 -10.01
C GLY A 147 13.36 7.45 -10.71
N LEU A 148 13.33 8.60 -10.02
CA LEU A 148 13.84 9.87 -10.54
C LEU A 148 15.35 9.79 -10.84
N GLN A 149 16.15 9.23 -9.95
CA GLN A 149 17.59 9.07 -10.16
C GLN A 149 17.88 8.23 -11.42
N GLN A 150 17.16 7.15 -11.64
CA GLN A 150 17.33 6.28 -12.81
C GLN A 150 17.02 7.02 -14.12
N VAL A 151 15.97 7.87 -14.13
CA VAL A 151 15.63 8.66 -15.32
C VAL A 151 16.68 9.71 -15.65
N VAL A 152 17.30 10.32 -14.62
CA VAL A 152 18.31 11.39 -14.82
C VAL A 152 19.69 10.82 -15.23
N THR A 153 20.01 9.57 -14.83
CA THR A 153 21.32 8.94 -15.13
C THR A 153 21.35 8.16 -16.44
N ASN A 154 20.22 7.92 -17.09
CA ASN A 154 20.08 7.31 -18.41
C ASN A 154 19.83 8.37 -19.49
#